data_e0adb3abfe029489335af00e00465df7
#
_entry.id   e0adb3abfe029489335af00e00465df7
#
_cell.length_a   1.000
_cell.length_b   1.000
_cell.length_c   1.000
_cell.angle_alpha   90.00
_cell.angle_beta   90.00
_cell.angle_gamma   90.00
#
_symmetry.space_group_name_H-M   'P 1'
#
loop_
_entity.id
_entity.type
_entity.pdbx_description
1 polymer ?
#
loop_
_entity_poly.entity_id
_entity_poly.type
_entity_poly.pdbx_seq_one_letter_code
_entity_poly.pdbx_strand_id
1 'polypeptide(L)'
;MTRVIEWIVSLLIVIALFVVIGLFLPATRTVSHSVETNRPMSTVNDLVGSFTRFRDWNGLVSRDPRIQLTTSGPERGVGAKLEFQSTQGSIGRGSWTLVEGVPGEKIVYELDNRARGDDKRMTFRFERTGQRNQNVKITQRYTVDYGWNI
;
A
#
# COMPACT_ATOMS: atom_id res chain seq x y z
N MET A 1 55.47 -2.25 -9.38
CA MET A 1 54.29 -2.16 -10.27
C MET A 1 53.23 -3.26 -9.98
N THR A 2 53.59 -4.47 -9.65
CA THR A 2 52.68 -5.57 -9.33
C THR A 2 51.71 -5.25 -8.19
N ARG A 3 52.15 -4.63 -7.11
CA ARG A 3 51.31 -4.28 -5.95
C ARG A 3 50.15 -3.34 -6.27
N VAL A 4 50.39 -2.39 -7.18
CA VAL A 4 49.36 -1.41 -7.60
C VAL A 4 48.27 -2.13 -8.41
N ILE A 5 48.64 -3.06 -9.28
CA ILE A 5 47.71 -3.87 -10.08
C ILE A 5 46.87 -4.75 -9.16
N GLU A 6 47.46 -5.37 -8.15
CA GLU A 6 46.72 -6.19 -7.17
C GLU A 6 45.65 -5.38 -6.43
N TRP A 7 45.97 -4.15 -6.01
CA TRP A 7 45.00 -3.24 -5.36
C TRP A 7 43.88 -2.82 -6.30
N ILE A 8 44.17 -2.54 -7.57
CA ILE A 8 43.18 -2.16 -8.56
C ILE A 8 42.23 -3.34 -8.83
N VAL A 9 42.76 -4.55 -8.98
CA VAL A 9 41.95 -5.76 -9.22
C VAL A 9 41.08 -6.05 -8.01
N SER A 10 41.62 -5.94 -6.80
CA SER A 10 40.82 -6.13 -5.58
C SER A 10 39.70 -5.11 -5.45
N LEU A 11 39.96 -3.85 -5.78
CA LEU A 11 38.95 -2.80 -5.78
C LEU A 11 37.83 -3.08 -6.80
N LEU A 12 38.19 -3.51 -8.01
CA LEU A 12 37.22 -3.88 -9.05
C LEU A 12 36.34 -5.05 -8.64
N ILE A 13 36.92 -6.06 -7.97
CA ILE A 13 36.17 -7.21 -7.44
C ILE A 13 35.18 -6.74 -6.38
N VAL A 14 35.60 -5.88 -5.46
CA VAL A 14 34.74 -5.34 -4.41
C VAL A 14 33.58 -4.53 -5.03
N ILE A 15 33.86 -3.68 -5.99
CA ILE A 15 32.83 -2.89 -6.70
C ILE A 15 31.85 -3.83 -7.42
N ALA A 16 32.35 -4.84 -8.15
CA ALA A 16 31.52 -5.82 -8.82
C ALA A 16 30.62 -6.57 -7.85
N LEU A 17 31.14 -6.92 -6.69
CA LEU A 17 30.41 -7.62 -5.63
C LEU A 17 29.30 -6.72 -5.03
N PHE A 18 29.56 -5.44 -4.82
CA PHE A 18 28.56 -4.46 -4.41
C PHE A 18 27.45 -4.27 -5.44
N VAL A 19 27.79 -4.20 -6.71
CA VAL A 19 26.82 -4.12 -7.81
C VAL A 19 25.93 -5.37 -7.83
N VAL A 20 26.54 -6.57 -7.74
CA VAL A 20 25.79 -7.83 -7.71
C VAL A 20 24.85 -7.87 -6.50
N ILE A 21 25.31 -7.51 -5.31
CA ILE A 21 24.46 -7.44 -4.12
C ILE A 21 23.33 -6.44 -4.32
N GLY A 22 23.61 -5.26 -4.89
CA GLY A 22 22.60 -4.25 -5.19
C GLY A 22 21.49 -4.75 -6.12
N LEU A 23 21.84 -5.60 -7.09
CA LEU A 23 20.88 -6.22 -8.02
C LEU A 23 19.90 -7.20 -7.35
N PHE A 24 20.29 -7.79 -6.22
CA PHE A 24 19.46 -8.75 -5.47
C PHE A 24 18.67 -8.09 -4.32
N LEU A 25 18.86 -6.80 -4.05
CA LEU A 25 18.05 -6.14 -3.01
C LEU A 25 16.62 -5.89 -3.55
N PRO A 26 15.59 -6.32 -2.80
CA PRO A 26 14.21 -6.07 -3.20
C PRO A 26 13.91 -4.57 -3.13
N ALA A 27 13.46 -4.01 -4.26
CA ALA A 27 13.06 -2.61 -4.37
C ALA A 27 11.69 -2.34 -3.72
N THR A 28 10.96 -3.38 -3.31
CA THR A 28 9.63 -3.27 -2.72
C THR A 28 9.68 -3.23 -1.20
N ARG A 29 8.94 -2.29 -0.60
CA ARG A 29 8.69 -2.27 0.84
C ARG A 29 7.23 -2.58 1.12
N THR A 30 7.02 -3.49 2.06
CA THR A 30 5.67 -3.90 2.48
C THR A 30 5.51 -3.69 3.98
N VAL A 31 4.43 -3.01 4.35
CA VAL A 31 3.99 -2.87 5.74
C VAL A 31 2.63 -3.55 5.86
N SER A 32 2.45 -4.40 6.87
CA SER A 32 1.18 -5.09 7.11
C SER A 32 0.69 -4.84 8.53
N HIS A 33 -0.62 -4.70 8.65
CA HIS A 33 -1.32 -4.57 9.92
C HIS A 33 -2.57 -5.45 9.90
N SER A 34 -2.90 -6.06 11.04
CA SER A 34 -4.08 -6.92 11.15
C SER A 34 -4.92 -6.52 12.33
N VAL A 35 -6.23 -6.59 12.16
CA VAL A 35 -7.23 -6.36 13.21
C VAL A 35 -8.32 -7.43 13.12
N GLU A 36 -8.86 -7.84 14.25
CA GLU A 36 -10.02 -8.73 14.31
C GLU A 36 -11.25 -7.99 14.78
N THR A 37 -12.39 -8.35 14.21
CA THR A 37 -13.70 -7.82 14.57
C THR A 37 -14.74 -8.93 14.59
N ASN A 38 -15.77 -8.74 15.43
CA ASN A 38 -16.95 -9.62 15.48
C ASN A 38 -18.08 -9.18 14.53
N ARG A 39 -17.83 -8.19 13.68
CA ARG A 39 -18.81 -7.72 12.71
C ARG A 39 -18.95 -8.72 11.54
N PRO A 40 -20.13 -8.83 10.95
CA PRO A 40 -20.35 -9.68 9.78
C PRO A 40 -19.42 -9.32 8.64
N MET A 41 -18.97 -10.32 7.88
CA MET A 41 -18.10 -10.16 6.72
C MET A 41 -18.67 -9.16 5.69
N SER A 42 -19.99 -9.18 5.46
CA SER A 42 -20.65 -8.22 4.56
C SER A 42 -20.47 -6.78 5.01
N THR A 43 -20.65 -6.53 6.31
CA THR A 43 -20.46 -5.19 6.87
C THR A 43 -19.03 -4.69 6.72
N VAL A 44 -18.05 -5.58 6.96
CA VAL A 44 -16.62 -5.25 6.82
C VAL A 44 -16.28 -5.00 5.36
N ASN A 45 -16.76 -5.85 4.46
CA ASN A 45 -16.54 -5.70 3.02
C ASN A 45 -17.15 -4.40 2.48
N ASP A 46 -18.36 -4.06 2.91
CA ASP A 46 -19.03 -2.81 2.54
C ASP A 46 -18.31 -1.57 3.07
N LEU A 47 -17.79 -1.65 4.30
CA LEU A 47 -17.06 -0.56 4.92
C LEU A 47 -15.78 -0.23 4.14
N VAL A 48 -15.03 -1.26 3.75
CA VAL A 48 -13.73 -1.11 3.09
C VAL A 48 -13.90 -0.99 1.57
N GLY A 49 -14.90 -1.63 0.97
CA GLY A 49 -15.11 -1.68 -0.48
C GLY A 49 -15.88 -0.50 -1.07
N SER A 50 -16.24 0.49 -0.25
CA SER A 50 -16.97 1.71 -0.68
C SER A 50 -16.31 2.95 -0.13
N PHE A 51 -16.24 4.01 -0.94
CA PHE A 51 -15.75 5.31 -0.48
C PHE A 51 -16.78 6.12 0.32
N THR A 52 -18.04 5.69 0.34
CA THR A 52 -19.12 6.36 1.09
C THR A 52 -18.76 6.49 2.58
N ARG A 53 -18.13 5.46 3.15
CA ARG A 53 -17.72 5.40 4.55
C ARG A 53 -16.22 5.57 4.78
N PHE A 54 -15.50 6.10 3.79
CA PHE A 54 -14.06 6.31 3.87
C PHE A 54 -13.64 7.14 5.08
N ARG A 55 -14.44 8.13 5.45
CA ARG A 55 -14.20 8.98 6.62
C ARG A 55 -14.23 8.25 7.95
N ASP A 56 -14.92 7.12 8.02
CA ASP A 56 -15.13 6.39 9.28
C ASP A 56 -13.91 5.57 9.70
N TRP A 57 -13.05 5.21 8.75
CA TRP A 57 -11.95 4.27 9.01
C TRP A 57 -10.58 4.75 8.53
N ASN A 58 -10.52 5.74 7.65
CA ASN A 58 -9.25 6.11 7.04
C ASN A 58 -8.45 7.11 7.88
N GLY A 59 -7.18 6.80 8.13
CA GLY A 59 -6.28 7.63 8.92
C GLY A 59 -5.95 9.00 8.32
N LEU A 60 -6.19 9.23 7.03
CA LEU A 60 -6.02 10.56 6.42
C LEU A 60 -6.99 11.57 7.01
N VAL A 61 -8.25 11.16 7.20
CA VAL A 61 -9.29 12.02 7.77
C VAL A 61 -9.02 12.30 9.25
N SER A 62 -8.47 11.33 9.98
CA SER A 62 -8.08 11.54 11.38
C SER A 62 -6.95 12.56 11.52
N ARG A 63 -6.05 12.62 10.55
CA ARG A 63 -4.94 13.58 10.52
C ARG A 63 -5.36 14.97 10.05
N ASP A 64 -6.28 15.03 9.10
CA ASP A 64 -6.86 16.29 8.60
C ASP A 64 -8.38 16.16 8.48
N PRO A 65 -9.14 16.54 9.52
CA PRO A 65 -10.60 16.51 9.46
C PRO A 65 -11.22 17.40 8.37
N ARG A 66 -10.47 18.40 7.88
CA ARG A 66 -10.90 19.32 6.83
C ARG A 66 -10.49 18.88 5.42
N ILE A 67 -9.92 17.67 5.28
CA ILE A 67 -9.54 17.12 3.99
C ILE A 67 -10.73 17.11 3.02
N GLN A 68 -10.52 17.60 1.82
CA GLN A 68 -11.50 17.55 0.75
C GLN A 68 -11.44 16.19 0.08
N LEU A 69 -12.58 15.54 -0.07
CA LEU A 69 -12.73 14.23 -0.70
C LEU A 69 -13.73 14.35 -1.84
N THR A 70 -13.33 13.90 -3.02
CA THR A 70 -14.15 13.87 -4.23
C THR A 70 -14.18 12.46 -4.78
N THR A 71 -15.36 11.90 -4.95
CA THR A 71 -15.54 10.55 -5.50
C THR A 71 -15.91 10.61 -6.97
N SER A 72 -15.44 9.66 -7.76
CA SER A 72 -15.76 9.50 -9.17
C SER A 72 -15.79 8.02 -9.56
N GLY A 73 -16.34 7.72 -10.74
CA GLY A 73 -16.56 6.33 -11.17
C GLY A 73 -17.79 5.70 -10.51
N PRO A 74 -17.86 4.37 -10.50
CA PRO A 74 -18.97 3.65 -9.86
C PRO A 74 -18.95 3.87 -8.33
N GLU A 75 -20.12 3.86 -7.72
CA GLU A 75 -20.25 4.01 -6.26
C GLU A 75 -19.51 2.90 -5.48
N ARG A 76 -19.46 1.70 -6.05
CA ARG A 76 -18.84 0.51 -5.46
C ARG A 76 -18.13 -0.31 -6.53
N GLY A 77 -17.13 -1.08 -6.11
CA GLY A 77 -16.43 -2.03 -6.96
C GLY A 77 -15.30 -1.43 -7.78
N VAL A 78 -14.80 -2.23 -8.69
CA VAL A 78 -13.65 -1.89 -9.53
C VAL A 78 -13.94 -0.64 -10.37
N GLY A 79 -12.98 0.29 -10.39
CA GLY A 79 -13.10 1.58 -11.06
C GLY A 79 -13.61 2.72 -10.17
N ALA A 80 -14.12 2.42 -8.97
CA ALA A 80 -14.42 3.46 -7.99
C ALA A 80 -13.14 4.22 -7.64
N LYS A 81 -13.20 5.56 -7.65
CA LYS A 81 -12.06 6.43 -7.38
C LYS A 81 -12.43 7.47 -6.35
N LEU A 82 -11.50 7.72 -5.43
CA LEU A 82 -11.54 8.81 -4.47
C LEU A 82 -10.31 9.68 -4.66
N GLU A 83 -10.52 10.96 -4.86
CA GLU A 83 -9.46 11.97 -4.84
C GLU A 83 -9.50 12.72 -3.52
N PHE A 84 -8.35 13.01 -2.98
CA PHE A 84 -8.23 13.79 -1.75
C PHE A 84 -7.29 14.97 -1.92
N GLN A 85 -7.62 16.05 -1.23
CA GLN A 85 -6.80 17.26 -1.18
C GLN A 85 -6.77 17.80 0.24
N SER A 86 -5.56 17.94 0.78
CA SER A 86 -5.30 18.53 2.09
C SER A 86 -4.44 19.78 1.94
N THR A 87 -4.68 20.74 2.80
CA THR A 87 -3.81 21.93 2.95
C THR A 87 -2.56 21.61 3.77
N GLN A 88 -2.54 20.47 4.48
CA GLN A 88 -1.36 20.02 5.21
C GLN A 88 -0.34 19.43 4.23
N GLY A 89 0.87 19.99 4.20
CA GLY A 89 1.93 19.59 3.27
C GLY A 89 2.38 18.13 3.43
N SER A 90 2.23 17.54 4.62
CA SER A 90 2.53 16.12 4.89
C SER A 90 1.54 15.14 4.28
N ILE A 91 0.32 15.58 3.97
CA ILE A 91 -0.72 14.78 3.32
C ILE A 91 -0.79 15.13 1.83
N GLY A 92 -0.92 16.43 1.51
CA GLY A 92 -0.98 16.93 0.14
C GLY A 92 -2.23 16.47 -0.61
N ARG A 93 -2.03 16.07 -1.86
CA ARG A 93 -3.09 15.55 -2.75
C ARG A 93 -2.75 14.15 -3.24
N GLY A 94 -3.79 13.39 -3.60
CA GLY A 94 -3.62 12.08 -4.20
C GLY A 94 -4.96 11.44 -4.50
N SER A 95 -4.92 10.18 -4.91
CA SER A 95 -6.12 9.40 -5.20
C SER A 95 -5.99 7.95 -4.76
N TRP A 96 -7.14 7.32 -4.53
CA TRP A 96 -7.32 5.90 -4.32
C TRP A 96 -8.23 5.37 -5.40
N THR A 97 -7.82 4.35 -6.11
CA THR A 97 -8.63 3.69 -7.14
C THR A 97 -8.80 2.22 -6.78
N LEU A 98 -10.03 1.74 -6.70
CA LEU A 98 -10.30 0.33 -6.48
C LEU A 98 -10.05 -0.43 -7.78
N VAL A 99 -9.00 -1.26 -7.79
CA VAL A 99 -8.55 -1.98 -8.99
C VAL A 99 -8.90 -3.46 -8.96
N GLU A 100 -9.15 -4.02 -7.76
CA GLU A 100 -9.57 -5.40 -7.61
C GLU A 100 -10.48 -5.55 -6.39
N GLY A 101 -11.57 -6.29 -6.54
CA GLY A 101 -12.52 -6.57 -5.46
C GLY A 101 -13.12 -7.96 -5.60
N VAL A 102 -12.78 -8.85 -4.66
CA VAL A 102 -13.39 -10.16 -4.49
C VAL A 102 -14.15 -10.14 -3.17
N PRO A 103 -15.49 -10.14 -3.19
CA PRO A 103 -16.29 -9.99 -1.99
C PRO A 103 -15.96 -11.04 -0.92
N GLY A 104 -15.70 -10.59 0.30
CA GLY A 104 -15.36 -11.43 1.44
C GLY A 104 -13.98 -12.07 1.41
N GLU A 105 -13.14 -11.74 0.43
CA GLU A 105 -11.79 -12.27 0.30
C GLU A 105 -10.74 -11.17 0.22
N LYS A 106 -10.85 -10.29 -0.75
CA LYS A 106 -9.79 -9.30 -1.04
C LYS A 106 -10.32 -8.03 -1.70
N ILE A 107 -9.76 -6.90 -1.30
CA ILE A 107 -9.94 -5.61 -1.95
C ILE A 107 -8.57 -5.00 -2.16
N VAL A 108 -8.29 -4.49 -3.37
CA VAL A 108 -7.03 -3.85 -3.72
C VAL A 108 -7.29 -2.45 -4.22
N TYR A 109 -6.62 -1.51 -3.60
CA TYR A 109 -6.54 -0.12 -4.02
C TYR A 109 -5.17 0.19 -4.61
N GLU A 110 -5.16 0.89 -5.71
CA GLU A 110 -4.01 1.60 -6.23
C GLU A 110 -4.02 3.03 -5.70
N LEU A 111 -2.87 3.48 -5.20
CA LEU A 111 -2.74 4.79 -4.59
C LEU A 111 -1.80 5.66 -5.43
N ASP A 112 -2.28 6.84 -5.78
CA ASP A 112 -1.44 7.91 -6.31
C ASP A 112 -1.31 9.00 -5.25
N ASN A 113 -0.10 9.29 -4.83
CA ASN A 113 0.20 10.36 -3.90
C ASN A 113 1.64 10.85 -4.10
N ARG A 114 1.98 12.00 -3.52
CA ARG A 114 3.30 12.61 -3.67
C ARG A 114 4.44 11.89 -2.93
N ALA A 115 4.17 10.84 -2.17
CA ALA A 115 5.23 10.07 -1.55
C ALA A 115 6.08 9.37 -2.63
N ARG A 116 7.38 9.20 -2.34
CA ARG A 116 8.30 8.49 -3.25
C ARG A 116 7.83 7.06 -3.50
N GLY A 117 8.11 6.56 -4.68
CA GLY A 117 7.83 5.21 -5.13
C GLY A 117 6.67 5.18 -6.13
N ASP A 118 6.77 4.26 -7.04
CA ASP A 118 5.75 3.92 -8.02
C ASP A 118 4.91 2.74 -7.50
N ASP A 119 3.84 2.37 -8.19
CA ASP A 119 3.01 1.20 -7.90
C ASP A 119 2.65 1.00 -6.42
N LYS A 120 2.11 2.04 -5.80
CA LYS A 120 1.63 1.97 -4.42
C LYS A 120 0.30 1.27 -4.36
N ARG A 121 0.27 0.15 -3.65
CA ARG A 121 -0.94 -0.67 -3.49
C ARG A 121 -1.28 -0.88 -2.04
N MET A 122 -2.56 -0.80 -1.75
CA MET A 122 -3.11 -1.18 -0.47
C MET A 122 -4.06 -2.35 -0.67
N THR A 123 -3.73 -3.47 -0.06
CA THR A 123 -4.51 -4.71 -0.13
C THR A 123 -5.15 -4.98 1.21
N PHE A 124 -6.46 -5.16 1.22
CA PHE A 124 -7.21 -5.69 2.35
C PHE A 124 -7.55 -7.15 2.06
N ARG A 125 -7.17 -8.04 2.97
CA ARG A 125 -7.58 -9.45 2.98
C ARG A 125 -8.50 -9.70 4.14
N PHE A 126 -9.52 -10.50 3.90
CA PHE A 126 -10.52 -10.86 4.89
C PHE A 126 -10.47 -12.36 5.13
N GLU A 127 -10.39 -12.76 6.38
CA GLU A 127 -10.35 -14.16 6.79
C GLU A 127 -11.36 -14.37 7.92
N ARG A 128 -12.10 -15.46 7.87
CA ARG A 128 -12.96 -15.84 8.99
C ARG A 128 -12.10 -16.52 10.05
N THR A 129 -12.26 -16.07 11.30
CA THR A 129 -11.50 -16.58 12.45
C THR A 129 -12.42 -16.85 13.64
N GLY A 130 -11.82 -17.39 14.71
CA GLY A 130 -12.56 -17.74 15.92
C GLY A 130 -13.28 -19.09 15.88
N GLN A 131 -13.75 -19.53 17.04
CA GLN A 131 -14.57 -20.71 17.14
C GLN A 131 -15.90 -20.47 16.40
N ARG A 132 -16.26 -21.33 15.43
CA ARG A 132 -17.43 -21.20 14.57
C ARG A 132 -17.38 -20.07 13.53
N ASN A 133 -16.18 -19.56 13.17
CA ASN A 133 -16.00 -18.51 12.15
C ASN A 133 -16.81 -17.21 12.44
N GLN A 134 -16.95 -16.85 13.70
CA GLN A 134 -17.73 -15.68 14.13
C GLN A 134 -17.01 -14.35 13.95
N ASN A 135 -15.69 -14.39 13.90
CA ASN A 135 -14.86 -13.20 13.75
C ASN A 135 -14.37 -13.04 12.32
N VAL A 136 -14.05 -11.82 11.97
CA VAL A 136 -13.38 -11.46 10.71
C VAL A 136 -12.04 -10.83 11.04
N LYS A 137 -10.97 -11.43 10.55
CA LYS A 137 -9.64 -10.85 10.56
C LYS A 137 -9.44 -10.07 9.27
N ILE A 138 -9.08 -8.82 9.41
CA ILE A 138 -8.76 -7.92 8.32
C ILE A 138 -7.26 -7.70 8.34
N THR A 139 -6.57 -8.06 7.27
CA THR A 139 -5.15 -7.80 7.11
C THR A 139 -4.97 -6.73 6.04
N GLN A 140 -4.55 -5.56 6.46
CA GLN A 140 -4.17 -4.46 5.59
C GLN A 140 -2.69 -4.60 5.25
N ARG A 141 -2.37 -4.58 3.97
CA ARG A 141 -0.99 -4.59 3.47
C ARG A 141 -0.78 -3.40 2.54
N TYR A 142 0.18 -2.57 2.88
CA TYR A 142 0.63 -1.47 2.04
C TYR A 142 1.95 -1.84 1.40
N THR A 143 2.00 -1.84 0.08
CA THR A 143 3.19 -2.16 -0.71
C THR A 143 3.56 -0.97 -1.58
N VAL A 144 4.82 -0.60 -1.55
CA VAL A 144 5.40 0.44 -2.40
C VAL A 144 6.55 -0.18 -3.18
N ASP A 145 6.54 0.00 -4.47
CA ASP A 145 7.67 -0.28 -5.33
C ASP A 145 8.47 1.01 -5.52
N TYR A 146 9.74 0.95 -5.20
CA TYR A 146 10.65 2.09 -5.39
C TYR A 146 11.39 2.03 -6.73
N GLY A 147 11.10 1.01 -7.55
CA GLY A 147 11.83 0.78 -8.78
C GLY A 147 13.32 0.47 -8.55
N TRP A 148 14.06 0.38 -9.62
CA TRP A 148 15.52 0.30 -9.58
C TRP A 148 16.09 1.69 -9.26
N ASN A 149 16.47 1.92 -8.00
CA ASN A 149 17.30 3.04 -7.62
C ASN A 149 18.78 2.64 -7.77
N ILE A 150 19.31 2.83 -8.94
CA ILE A 150 20.75 2.95 -9.16
C ILE A 150 21.09 4.43 -9.30
#